data_8446c5d0b34a96e05ace63e83b5edc7f
#
_entry.id   8446c5d0b34a96e05ace63e83b5edc7f
#
_cell.length_a   1.000
_cell.length_b   1.000
_cell.length_c   1.000
_cell.angle_alpha   90.00
_cell.angle_beta   90.00
_cell.angle_gamma   90.00
#
_symmetry.space_group_name_H-M   'P 1'
#
loop_
_entity.id
_entity.type
_entity.pdbx_description
1 polymer ?
#
loop_
_entity_poly.entity_id
_entity_poly.type
_entity_poly.pdbx_seq_one_letter_code
_entity_poly.pdbx_strand_id
1 'polypeptide(L)'
;AIELANRIAPEHFELQVRDPFAYIGRIRHAGALFLGDYTPEAVGDYVAGPNHVLPTAGTARFSSALSVNHFLKTTSIIHYTDEAFRKEAEDVMCLARVEGLEAHARTIDVRKKL
;
A
#
# COMPACT_ATOMS: atom_id res chain seq x y z
N ALA A 1 9.82 -19.06 15.02
CA ALA A 1 10.81 -18.42 14.13
C ALA A 1 10.17 -17.31 13.29
N ILE A 2 9.11 -17.59 12.48
CA ILE A 2 8.48 -16.61 11.57
C ILE A 2 7.92 -15.38 12.31
N GLU A 3 7.33 -15.58 13.48
CA GLU A 3 6.80 -14.48 14.29
C GLU A 3 7.90 -13.54 14.77
N LEU A 4 9.06 -14.10 15.12
CA LEU A 4 10.25 -13.33 15.47
C LEU A 4 10.79 -12.56 14.25
N ALA A 5 10.85 -13.20 13.08
CA ALA A 5 11.26 -12.55 11.83
C ALA A 5 10.31 -11.38 11.48
N ASN A 6 9.00 -11.56 11.61
CA ASN A 6 8.04 -10.46 11.42
C ASN A 6 8.25 -9.31 12.43
N ARG A 7 8.67 -9.61 13.65
CA ARG A 7 9.00 -8.58 14.65
C ARG A 7 10.30 -7.84 14.34
N ILE A 8 11.27 -8.51 13.75
CA ILE A 8 12.54 -7.91 13.32
C ILE A 8 12.30 -7.07 12.04
N ALA A 9 11.46 -7.57 11.15
CA ALA A 9 11.22 -7.00 9.81
C ALA A 9 12.54 -6.85 9.03
N PRO A 10 13.24 -7.95 8.74
CA PRO A 10 14.56 -7.91 8.15
C PRO A 10 14.52 -7.35 6.73
N GLU A 11 15.62 -6.75 6.32
CA GLU A 11 15.88 -6.34 4.94
C GLU A 11 15.90 -7.57 4.02
N HIS A 12 16.69 -8.57 4.36
CA HIS A 12 16.77 -9.85 3.67
C HIS A 12 16.27 -10.97 4.58
N PHE A 13 15.36 -11.79 4.10
CA PHE A 13 14.86 -12.94 4.81
C PHE A 13 15.04 -14.21 3.98
N GLU A 14 16.07 -15.01 4.29
CA GLU A 14 16.22 -16.33 3.70
C GLU A 14 15.43 -17.37 4.50
N LEU A 15 14.59 -18.12 3.82
CA LEU A 15 13.79 -19.20 4.40
C LEU A 15 14.22 -20.55 3.81
N GLN A 16 15.19 -21.18 4.46
CA GLN A 16 15.77 -22.47 4.08
C GLN A 16 15.10 -23.60 4.87
N VAL A 17 13.96 -24.05 4.37
CA VAL A 17 13.17 -25.14 4.93
C VAL A 17 12.67 -26.05 3.80
N ARG A 18 12.26 -27.29 4.14
CA ARG A 18 11.82 -28.30 3.14
C ARG A 18 10.70 -27.80 2.21
N ASP A 19 9.74 -27.06 2.74
CA ASP A 19 8.63 -26.48 1.96
C ASP A 19 8.47 -25.01 2.33
N PRO A 20 9.26 -24.10 1.72
CA PRO A 20 9.22 -22.69 2.04
C PRO A 20 7.91 -22.00 1.62
N PHE A 21 7.26 -22.50 0.56
CA PHE A 21 6.02 -21.92 0.04
C PHE A 21 4.86 -22.01 1.03
N ALA A 22 4.83 -23.05 1.86
CA ALA A 22 3.82 -23.22 2.91
C ALA A 22 3.82 -22.09 3.96
N TYR A 23 4.88 -21.29 4.01
CA TYR A 23 5.04 -20.25 5.02
C TYR A 23 4.86 -18.82 4.51
N ILE A 24 4.75 -18.60 3.20
CA ILE A 24 4.65 -17.26 2.59
C ILE A 24 3.53 -16.44 3.22
N GLY A 25 2.34 -17.02 3.38
CA GLY A 25 1.18 -16.31 3.95
C GLY A 25 1.34 -15.90 5.43
N ARG A 26 2.38 -16.37 6.11
CA ARG A 26 2.70 -16.02 7.50
C ARG A 26 3.81 -14.97 7.61
N ILE A 27 4.52 -14.69 6.53
CA ILE A 27 5.58 -13.68 6.48
C ILE A 27 4.96 -12.36 6.02
N ARG A 28 5.02 -11.35 6.88
CA ARG A 28 4.38 -10.05 6.67
C ARG A 28 5.37 -8.91 6.47
N HIS A 29 6.54 -9.04 7.05
CA HIS A 29 7.50 -7.95 7.14
C HIS A 29 8.90 -8.45 6.76
N ALA A 30 9.21 -8.36 5.46
CA ALA A 30 10.55 -8.58 4.93
C ALA A 30 10.77 -7.63 3.74
N GLY A 31 11.95 -7.08 3.60
CA GLY A 31 12.33 -6.28 2.45
C GLY A 31 12.38 -7.11 1.18
N ALA A 32 13.07 -8.24 1.23
CA ALA A 32 13.05 -9.30 0.24
C ALA A 32 12.99 -10.67 0.92
N LEU A 33 12.30 -11.62 0.29
CA LEU A 33 12.13 -12.98 0.78
C LEU A 33 12.76 -13.96 -0.21
N PHE A 34 13.72 -14.73 0.27
CA PHE A 34 14.47 -15.72 -0.49
C PHE A 34 14.06 -17.11 -0.05
N LEU A 35 13.62 -17.96 -0.98
CA LEU A 35 12.98 -19.23 -0.68
C LEU A 35 13.81 -20.41 -1.12
N GLY A 36 14.18 -21.27 -0.17
CA GLY A 36 14.87 -22.55 -0.41
C GLY A 36 16.37 -22.40 -0.60
N ASP A 37 17.02 -23.55 -0.74
CA ASP A 37 18.48 -23.69 -0.65
C ASP A 37 19.23 -23.06 -1.84
N TYR A 38 18.57 -22.88 -2.97
CA TYR A 38 19.18 -22.35 -4.20
C TYR A 38 18.88 -20.86 -4.46
N THR A 39 18.35 -20.15 -3.47
CA THR A 39 17.97 -18.74 -3.60
C THR A 39 18.70 -17.90 -2.55
N PRO A 40 20.04 -17.80 -2.62
CA PRO A 40 20.77 -16.91 -1.73
C PRO A 40 20.51 -15.42 -2.08
N GLU A 41 20.72 -14.54 -1.14
CA GLU A 41 20.53 -13.09 -1.26
C GLU A 41 21.22 -12.51 -2.52
N ALA A 42 22.44 -12.94 -2.81
CA ALA A 42 23.21 -12.46 -3.97
C ALA A 42 22.51 -12.72 -5.32
N VAL A 43 21.67 -13.74 -5.45
CA VAL A 43 20.85 -13.95 -6.65
C VAL A 43 19.85 -12.80 -6.83
N GLY A 44 19.28 -12.33 -5.76
CA GLY A 44 18.35 -11.19 -5.76
C GLY A 44 19.03 -9.90 -6.19
N ASP A 45 20.25 -9.65 -5.68
CA ASP A 45 20.97 -8.42 -5.94
C ASP A 45 21.44 -8.26 -7.39
N TYR A 46 21.77 -9.36 -8.06
CA TYR A 46 22.45 -9.27 -9.33
C TYR A 46 21.68 -9.76 -10.55
N VAL A 47 20.81 -10.78 -10.42
CA VAL A 47 20.24 -11.43 -11.62
C VAL A 47 18.74 -11.75 -11.56
N ALA A 48 18.14 -11.78 -10.39
CA ALA A 48 16.74 -12.21 -10.25
C ALA A 48 15.71 -11.19 -10.77
N GLY A 49 16.13 -9.94 -10.97
CA GLY A 49 15.30 -8.88 -11.54
C GLY A 49 14.68 -7.89 -10.56
N PRO A 50 14.28 -8.23 -9.33
CA PRO A 50 13.85 -7.24 -8.35
C PRO A 50 14.94 -6.23 -8.02
N ASN A 51 14.55 -5.03 -7.55
CA ASN A 51 15.50 -4.02 -7.13
C ASN A 51 16.16 -4.40 -5.81
N HIS A 52 17.48 -4.21 -5.69
CA HIS A 52 18.24 -4.48 -4.48
C HIS A 52 18.18 -3.36 -3.43
N VAL A 53 17.59 -2.20 -3.76
CA VAL A 53 17.34 -1.14 -2.79
C VAL A 53 16.12 -1.50 -1.96
N LEU A 54 16.36 -2.02 -0.79
CA LEU A 54 15.38 -2.62 0.10
C LEU A 54 15.13 -1.75 1.35
N PRO A 55 13.99 -1.90 2.00
CA PRO A 55 13.73 -1.24 3.28
C PRO A 55 14.63 -1.82 4.37
N THR A 56 15.37 -0.96 5.07
CA THR A 56 16.33 -1.31 6.12
C THR A 56 15.80 -0.98 7.51
N ALA A 57 16.50 -1.42 8.55
CA ALA A 57 16.24 -1.06 9.94
C ALA A 57 14.77 -1.26 10.39
N GLY A 58 14.12 -2.31 9.90
CA GLY A 58 12.76 -2.67 10.26
C GLY A 58 11.67 -1.89 9.52
N THR A 59 12.04 -1.05 8.55
CA THR A 59 11.06 -0.28 7.74
C THR A 59 10.25 -1.15 6.79
N ALA A 60 10.63 -2.42 6.59
CA ALA A 60 9.83 -3.41 5.85
C ALA A 60 8.40 -3.62 6.42
N ARG A 61 8.08 -3.05 7.58
CA ARG A 61 6.72 -3.01 8.14
C ARG A 61 5.77 -2.12 7.35
N PHE A 62 6.27 -1.11 6.66
CA PHE A 62 5.46 -0.10 5.96
C PHE A 62 6.07 0.38 4.64
N SER A 63 7.27 -0.09 4.29
CA SER A 63 7.95 0.24 3.03
C SER A 63 8.23 -1.01 2.21
N SER A 64 8.32 -0.84 0.92
CA SER A 64 8.69 -1.87 -0.05
C SER A 64 10.01 -1.57 -0.72
N ALA A 65 10.58 -2.55 -1.44
CA ALA A 65 11.72 -2.35 -2.31
C ALA A 65 11.47 -1.22 -3.32
N LEU A 66 12.52 -0.52 -3.73
CA LEU A 66 12.44 0.52 -4.75
C LEU A 66 11.87 -0.07 -6.05
N SER A 67 10.88 0.58 -6.60
CA SER A 67 10.22 0.17 -7.83
C SER A 67 9.83 1.37 -8.69
N VAL A 68 9.45 1.12 -9.93
CA VAL A 68 8.94 2.16 -10.86
C VAL A 68 7.74 2.90 -10.25
N ASN A 69 6.94 2.23 -9.44
CA ASN A 69 5.77 2.83 -8.80
C ASN A 69 6.10 4.02 -7.88
N HIS A 70 7.31 4.07 -7.31
CA HIS A 70 7.76 5.21 -6.50
C HIS A 70 7.97 6.49 -7.32
N PHE A 71 8.10 6.36 -8.63
CA PHE A 71 8.28 7.48 -9.56
C PHE A 71 7.00 7.83 -10.33
N LEU A 72 5.92 7.08 -10.11
CA LEU A 72 4.62 7.36 -10.71
C LEU A 72 3.83 8.31 -9.83
N LYS A 73 3.17 9.27 -10.47
CA LYS A 73 2.20 10.15 -9.85
C LYS A 73 0.81 9.78 -10.33
N THR A 74 -0.12 9.69 -9.42
CA THR A 74 -1.54 9.49 -9.72
C THR A 74 -2.31 10.79 -9.50
N THR A 75 -3.36 10.99 -10.30
CA THR A 75 -4.31 12.08 -10.13
C THR A 75 -5.71 11.51 -10.21
N SER A 76 -6.54 11.78 -9.21
CA SER A 76 -7.94 11.40 -9.24
C SER A 76 -8.70 12.35 -10.17
N ILE A 77 -9.44 11.79 -11.13
CA ILE A 77 -10.36 12.54 -11.99
C ILE A 77 -11.77 12.19 -11.54
N ILE A 78 -12.50 13.21 -11.11
CA ILE A 78 -13.86 13.06 -10.58
C ILE A 78 -14.81 13.87 -11.45
N HIS A 79 -15.85 13.21 -11.97
CA HIS A 79 -16.91 13.83 -12.71
C HIS A 79 -18.26 13.29 -12.23
N TYR A 80 -19.18 14.20 -11.95
CA TYR A 80 -20.55 13.87 -11.57
C TYR A 80 -21.54 14.35 -12.64
N THR A 81 -22.50 13.51 -12.96
CA THR A 81 -23.69 13.96 -13.71
C THR A 81 -24.64 14.73 -12.77
N ASP A 82 -25.54 15.55 -13.34
CA ASP A 82 -26.58 16.23 -12.56
C ASP A 82 -27.40 15.23 -11.71
N GLU A 83 -27.81 14.11 -12.32
CA GLU A 83 -28.58 13.08 -11.63
C GLU A 83 -27.84 12.48 -10.44
N ALA A 84 -26.57 12.09 -10.63
CA ALA A 84 -25.74 11.54 -9.56
C ALA A 84 -25.52 12.57 -8.46
N PHE A 85 -25.25 13.83 -8.82
CA PHE A 85 -25.08 14.91 -7.88
C PHE A 85 -26.31 15.13 -7.01
N ARG A 86 -27.51 15.22 -7.62
CA ARG A 86 -28.76 15.43 -6.87
C ARG A 86 -29.07 14.28 -5.92
N LYS A 87 -28.77 13.06 -6.33
CA LYS A 87 -28.99 11.86 -5.51
C LYS A 87 -28.14 11.87 -4.22
N GLU A 88 -26.91 12.35 -4.29
CA GLU A 88 -25.94 12.27 -3.19
C GLU A 88 -25.77 13.59 -2.43
N ALA A 89 -26.33 14.69 -2.91
CA ALA A 89 -26.14 16.03 -2.37
C ALA A 89 -26.44 16.14 -0.86
N GLU A 90 -27.53 15.52 -0.40
CA GLU A 90 -27.90 15.58 1.03
C GLU A 90 -26.93 14.84 1.92
N ASP A 91 -26.45 13.69 1.47
CA ASP A 91 -25.45 12.90 2.22
C ASP A 91 -24.13 13.66 2.36
N VAL A 92 -23.67 14.30 1.26
CA VAL A 92 -22.46 15.13 1.30
C VAL A 92 -22.64 16.33 2.25
N MET A 93 -23.79 17.00 2.20
CA MET A 93 -24.07 18.13 3.11
C MET A 93 -24.14 17.68 4.57
N CYS A 94 -24.76 16.53 4.83
CA CYS A 94 -24.84 15.94 6.16
C CYS A 94 -23.44 15.65 6.73
N LEU A 95 -22.62 14.93 5.97
CA LEU A 95 -21.25 14.60 6.38
C LEU A 95 -20.40 15.86 6.60
N ALA A 96 -20.46 16.82 5.68
CA ALA A 96 -19.74 18.07 5.82
C ALA A 96 -20.09 18.81 7.13
N ARG A 97 -21.36 18.82 7.52
CA ARG A 97 -21.80 19.45 8.78
C ARG A 97 -21.35 18.68 10.00
N VAL A 98 -21.36 17.35 9.96
CA VAL A 98 -20.82 16.50 11.04
C VAL A 98 -19.33 16.81 11.28
N GLU A 99 -18.58 17.09 10.21
CA GLU A 99 -17.18 17.50 10.29
C GLU A 99 -16.98 18.99 10.63
N GLY A 100 -18.05 19.78 10.73
CA GLY A 100 -17.98 21.22 10.99
C GLY A 100 -17.56 22.05 9.77
N LEU A 101 -17.60 21.46 8.57
CA LEU A 101 -17.16 22.10 7.32
C LEU A 101 -18.33 22.75 6.58
N GLU A 102 -18.93 23.79 7.14
CA GLU A 102 -20.12 24.45 6.58
C GLU A 102 -19.89 25.01 5.17
N ALA A 103 -18.68 25.45 4.84
CA ALA A 103 -18.36 25.89 3.49
C ALA A 103 -18.51 24.77 2.44
N HIS A 104 -18.18 23.52 2.81
CA HIS A 104 -18.40 22.35 1.96
C HIS A 104 -19.89 22.08 1.78
N ALA A 105 -20.69 22.13 2.82
CA ALA A 105 -22.14 21.98 2.70
C ALA A 105 -22.75 23.06 1.80
N ARG A 106 -22.35 24.31 1.95
CA ARG A 106 -22.84 25.44 1.14
C ARG A 106 -22.49 25.31 -0.34
N THR A 107 -21.34 24.76 -0.68
CA THR A 107 -20.96 24.55 -2.09
C THR A 107 -21.89 23.56 -2.80
N ILE A 108 -22.42 22.58 -2.05
CA ILE A 108 -23.43 21.64 -2.55
C ILE A 108 -24.79 22.35 -2.67
N ASP A 109 -25.24 23.05 -1.65
CA ASP A 109 -26.53 23.75 -1.63
C ASP A 109 -26.68 24.73 -2.81
N VAL A 110 -25.63 25.49 -3.13
CA VAL A 110 -25.64 26.42 -4.26
C VAL A 110 -25.81 25.69 -5.59
N ARG A 111 -25.15 24.54 -5.76
CA ARG A 111 -25.21 23.76 -7.01
C ARG A 111 -26.53 23.01 -7.21
N LYS A 112 -27.24 22.71 -6.15
CA LYS A 112 -28.60 22.13 -6.23
C LYS A 112 -29.60 23.08 -6.93
N LYS A 113 -29.27 24.37 -7.02
CA LYS A 113 -30.11 25.42 -7.63
C LYS A 113 -29.81 25.65 -9.11
N LEU A 114 -28.77 25.01 -9.64
CA LEU A 114 -28.45 25.01 -11.05
C LEU A 114 -29.34 24.04 -11.81
#